data_c1c202f245b94d38c3255775be2d6435
#
_entry.id   c1c202f245b94d38c3255775be2d6435
#
_cell.length_a   1.000
_cell.length_b   1.000
_cell.length_c   1.000
_cell.angle_alpha   90.00
_cell.angle_beta   90.00
_cell.angle_gamma   90.00
#
_symmetry.space_group_name_H-M   'P 1'
#
loop_
_entity.id
_entity.type
_entity.pdbx_description
1 polymer ?
#
loop_
_entity_poly.entity_id
_entity_poly.type
_entity_poly.pdbx_seq_one_letter_code
_entity_poly.pdbx_strand_id
1 'polypeptide(L)'
;KPLRVDMMGGEFCGNASRSAAAWALACDGGTQGVYDVSCSGCDTVLPAKVAQKGDGLYEAFIEMPYPEDVSGVLVDAGDVPARFFRVDLPGITHFVHFVPDLEGIDKEKYWHILADYVDGEDFPAYGLILCDTKEQTMIPAVYVRDTDTLYWENSCGSGSAAVAAALACTTHKNVACYMKQPGGTLAIAAKVGEQGELQQIFIGR
;
A
#
# COMPACT_ATOMS: atom_id res chain seq x y z
N LYS A 1 7.24 8.79 -23.39
CA LYS A 1 8.09 8.80 -22.18
C LYS A 1 7.17 8.76 -20.98
N PRO A 2 7.37 7.83 -20.01
CA PRO A 2 6.50 7.75 -18.85
C PRO A 2 6.53 9.04 -18.02
N LEU A 3 5.42 9.33 -17.31
CA LEU A 3 5.40 10.34 -16.29
C LEU A 3 6.39 9.96 -15.17
N ARG A 4 7.14 10.92 -14.65
CA ARG A 4 8.09 10.67 -13.57
C ARG A 4 7.61 11.32 -12.28
N VAL A 5 7.58 10.52 -11.21
CA VAL A 5 7.30 10.94 -9.83
C VAL A 5 8.54 10.66 -8.99
N ASP A 6 9.07 11.67 -8.34
CA ASP A 6 10.20 11.53 -7.42
C ASP A 6 9.74 11.97 -6.02
N MET A 7 9.74 11.02 -5.08
CA MET A 7 9.43 11.27 -3.68
C MET A 7 10.70 11.77 -2.96
N MET A 8 10.51 12.59 -1.94
CA MET A 8 11.62 13.26 -1.24
C MET A 8 12.54 12.27 -0.51
N GLY A 9 12.00 11.20 0.04
CA GLY A 9 12.75 10.11 0.69
C GLY A 9 13.16 8.99 -0.28
N GLY A 10 12.91 9.13 -1.58
CA GLY A 10 13.24 8.11 -2.58
C GLY A 10 12.34 6.87 -2.57
N GLU A 11 11.35 6.82 -1.67
CA GLU A 11 10.40 5.73 -1.54
C GLU A 11 9.40 5.66 -2.71
N PHE A 12 8.73 4.50 -2.87
CA PHE A 12 7.62 4.36 -3.80
C PHE A 12 6.31 4.90 -3.20
N CYS A 13 5.55 5.66 -4.01
CA CYS A 13 4.23 6.16 -3.61
C CYS A 13 3.15 5.94 -4.68
N GLY A 14 2.26 4.96 -4.47
CA GLY A 14 1.15 4.65 -5.36
C GLY A 14 0.12 5.78 -5.48
N ASN A 15 -0.15 6.51 -4.38
CA ASN A 15 -1.07 7.64 -4.39
C ASN A 15 -0.52 8.81 -5.23
N ALA A 16 0.77 9.15 -5.10
CA ALA A 16 1.41 10.19 -5.90
C ALA A 16 1.41 9.79 -7.39
N SER A 17 1.72 8.52 -7.68
CA SER A 17 1.75 8.00 -9.05
C SER A 17 0.40 8.10 -9.75
N ARG A 18 -0.69 7.67 -9.12
CA ARG A 18 -2.04 7.79 -9.71
C ARG A 18 -2.53 9.23 -9.79
N SER A 19 -2.12 10.10 -8.84
CA SER A 19 -2.43 11.52 -8.90
C SER A 19 -1.73 12.22 -10.05
N ALA A 20 -0.46 11.86 -10.33
CA ALA A 20 0.27 12.36 -11.49
C ALA A 20 -0.41 11.98 -12.81
N ALA A 21 -0.91 10.75 -12.91
CA ALA A 21 -1.68 10.29 -14.07
C ALA A 21 -3.00 11.06 -14.23
N ALA A 22 -3.72 11.32 -13.12
CA ALA A 22 -4.95 12.11 -13.14
C ALA A 22 -4.68 13.58 -13.57
N TRP A 23 -3.58 14.15 -13.06
CA TRP A 23 -3.15 15.49 -13.47
C TRP A 23 -2.77 15.56 -14.96
N ALA A 24 -2.08 14.54 -15.48
CA ALA A 24 -1.74 14.46 -16.91
C ALA A 24 -3.00 14.43 -17.78
N LEU A 25 -4.02 13.62 -17.43
CA LEU A 25 -5.30 13.61 -18.14
C LEU A 25 -5.98 14.99 -18.12
N ALA A 26 -5.94 15.68 -16.98
CA ALA A 26 -6.48 17.04 -16.86
C ALA A 26 -5.76 18.01 -17.79
N CYS A 27 -4.44 17.94 -17.90
CA CYS A 27 -3.63 18.78 -18.80
C CYS A 27 -3.92 18.47 -20.28
N ASP A 28 -4.12 17.18 -20.61
CA ASP A 28 -4.46 16.76 -21.99
C ASP A 28 -5.89 17.13 -22.41
N GLY A 29 -6.74 17.54 -21.45
CA GLY A 29 -8.15 17.89 -21.70
C GLY A 29 -9.01 16.70 -22.11
N GLY A 30 -8.53 15.47 -21.86
CA GLY A 30 -9.27 14.25 -22.13
C GLY A 30 -10.27 13.89 -21.02
N THR A 31 -11.16 12.94 -21.31
CA THR A 31 -12.12 12.41 -20.33
C THR A 31 -11.71 11.06 -19.76
N GLN A 32 -10.80 10.36 -20.43
CA GLN A 32 -10.19 9.10 -19.97
C GLN A 32 -8.86 8.85 -20.68
N GLY A 33 -7.99 8.08 -20.04
CA GLY A 33 -6.69 7.74 -20.61
C GLY A 33 -5.96 6.65 -19.82
N VAL A 34 -4.86 6.16 -20.41
CA VAL A 34 -3.88 5.29 -19.76
C VAL A 34 -2.53 5.98 -19.81
N TYR A 35 -1.89 6.11 -18.66
CA TYR A 35 -0.61 6.78 -18.53
C TYR A 35 0.41 5.83 -17.89
N ASP A 36 1.56 5.74 -18.51
CA ASP A 36 2.70 5.05 -17.93
C ASP A 36 3.36 5.95 -16.89
N VAL A 37 3.55 5.45 -15.67
CA VAL A 37 4.14 6.19 -14.56
C VAL A 37 5.36 5.46 -14.06
N SER A 38 6.48 6.16 -13.91
CA SER A 38 7.64 5.71 -13.15
C SER A 38 7.72 6.50 -11.83
N CYS A 39 8.07 5.82 -10.75
CA CYS A 39 8.18 6.44 -9.41
C CYS A 39 9.54 6.09 -8.80
N SER A 40 10.08 6.99 -7.97
CA SER A 40 11.23 6.65 -7.12
C SER A 40 10.96 5.38 -6.31
N GLY A 41 11.99 4.67 -5.91
CA GLY A 41 11.87 3.41 -5.16
C GLY A 41 11.32 2.23 -5.95
N CYS A 42 10.99 2.40 -7.25
CA CYS A 42 10.50 1.33 -8.11
C CYS A 42 11.04 1.48 -9.54
N ASP A 43 11.70 0.44 -10.04
CA ASP A 43 12.27 0.43 -11.40
C ASP A 43 11.23 0.05 -12.46
N THR A 44 10.06 -0.45 -12.05
CA THR A 44 8.99 -0.84 -12.97
C THR A 44 8.15 0.36 -13.37
N VAL A 45 7.85 0.46 -14.65
CA VAL A 45 6.86 1.41 -15.19
C VAL A 45 5.46 0.85 -14.94
N LEU A 46 4.62 1.63 -14.28
CA LEU A 46 3.30 1.22 -13.82
C LEU A 46 2.19 1.86 -14.67
N PRO A 47 1.31 1.09 -15.29
CA PRO A 47 0.18 1.65 -16.03
C PRO A 47 -0.90 2.15 -15.08
N ALA A 48 -1.32 3.40 -15.25
CA ALA A 48 -2.43 4.02 -14.55
C ALA A 48 -3.59 4.29 -15.51
N LYS A 49 -4.78 3.79 -15.20
CA LYS A 49 -6.02 4.09 -15.92
C LYS A 49 -6.75 5.21 -15.21
N VAL A 50 -7.09 6.25 -15.94
CA VAL A 50 -7.74 7.45 -15.39
C VAL A 50 -9.02 7.76 -16.15
N ALA A 51 -10.04 8.19 -15.43
CA ALA A 51 -11.29 8.70 -16.00
C ALA A 51 -11.78 9.93 -15.23
N GLN A 52 -12.23 10.96 -15.93
CA GLN A 52 -12.92 12.11 -15.35
C GLN A 52 -14.34 11.70 -14.96
N LYS A 53 -14.74 11.97 -13.73
CA LYS A 53 -16.08 11.65 -13.18
C LYS A 53 -16.94 12.89 -12.98
N GLY A 54 -16.35 14.06 -13.04
CA GLY A 54 -17.00 15.35 -12.86
C GLY A 54 -16.01 16.48 -13.03
N ASP A 55 -16.44 17.71 -12.83
CA ASP A 55 -15.56 18.87 -12.91
C ASP A 55 -14.51 18.80 -11.80
N GLY A 56 -13.23 18.71 -12.20
CA GLY A 56 -12.10 18.54 -11.27
C GLY A 56 -12.06 17.23 -10.51
N LEU A 57 -12.94 16.26 -10.81
CA LEU A 57 -12.98 14.95 -10.15
C LEU A 57 -12.51 13.85 -11.08
N TYR A 58 -11.50 13.11 -10.65
CA TYR A 58 -10.90 12.01 -11.40
C TYR A 58 -10.87 10.72 -10.57
N GLU A 59 -11.14 9.61 -11.24
CA GLU A 59 -10.93 8.26 -10.73
C GLU A 59 -9.67 7.71 -11.40
N ALA A 60 -8.73 7.21 -10.58
CA ALA A 60 -7.48 6.68 -11.10
C ALA A 60 -7.15 5.33 -10.44
N PHE A 61 -6.94 4.32 -11.27
CA PHE A 61 -6.47 2.98 -10.88
C PHE A 61 -5.06 2.77 -11.42
N ILE A 62 -4.16 2.30 -10.54
CA ILE A 62 -2.80 1.97 -10.91
C ILE A 62 -2.51 0.50 -10.57
N GLU A 63 -1.82 -0.19 -11.46
CA GLU A 63 -1.20 -1.46 -11.14
C GLU A 63 -0.01 -1.22 -10.22
N MET A 64 0.05 -1.95 -9.11
CA MET A 64 1.12 -1.81 -8.13
C MET A 64 2.30 -2.70 -8.49
N PRO A 65 3.53 -2.34 -8.08
CA PRO A 65 4.66 -3.24 -8.27
C PRO A 65 4.39 -4.57 -7.59
N TYR A 66 4.92 -5.63 -8.20
CA TYR A 66 4.82 -6.98 -7.65
C TYR A 66 5.69 -7.08 -6.38
N PRO A 67 5.18 -7.64 -5.27
CA PRO A 67 5.98 -7.84 -4.08
C PRO A 67 7.10 -8.87 -4.33
N GLU A 68 8.28 -8.60 -3.82
CA GLU A 68 9.43 -9.51 -3.87
C GLU A 68 9.23 -10.71 -2.95
N ASP A 69 8.58 -10.49 -1.80
CA ASP A 69 8.19 -11.54 -0.84
C ASP A 69 6.88 -11.20 -0.12
N VAL A 70 6.13 -12.24 0.23
CA VAL A 70 4.97 -12.17 1.14
C VAL A 70 5.06 -13.31 2.12
N SER A 71 5.40 -13.04 3.37
CA SER A 71 5.66 -14.05 4.40
C SER A 71 5.00 -13.73 5.73
N GLY A 72 4.74 -14.78 6.53
CA GLY A 72 4.22 -14.64 7.90
C GLY A 72 5.36 -14.50 8.89
N VAL A 73 5.28 -13.51 9.80
CA VAL A 73 6.25 -13.26 10.86
C VAL A 73 5.55 -13.27 12.21
N LEU A 74 6.12 -13.96 13.19
CA LEU A 74 5.69 -13.91 14.59
C LEU A 74 6.69 -13.08 15.37
N VAL A 75 6.21 -12.01 16.01
CA VAL A 75 7.02 -11.13 16.84
C VAL A 75 6.61 -11.32 18.29
N ASP A 76 7.59 -11.52 19.16
CA ASP A 76 7.34 -11.59 20.59
C ASP A 76 6.98 -10.22 21.14
N ALA A 77 5.74 -10.08 21.58
CA ALA A 77 5.20 -8.84 22.14
C ALA A 77 5.05 -8.90 23.66
N GLY A 78 5.70 -9.87 24.32
CA GLY A 78 5.68 -10.12 25.75
C GLY A 78 4.47 -10.95 26.19
N ASP A 79 3.26 -10.39 26.21
CA ASP A 79 2.06 -11.11 26.70
C ASP A 79 1.47 -12.08 25.69
N VAL A 80 1.43 -11.67 24.43
CA VAL A 80 0.92 -12.48 23.30
C VAL A 80 1.74 -12.18 22.06
N PRO A 81 2.21 -13.21 21.33
CA PRO A 81 2.94 -13.00 20.07
C PRO A 81 2.06 -12.25 19.06
N ALA A 82 2.59 -11.17 18.49
CA ALA A 82 1.95 -10.47 17.38
C ALA A 82 2.32 -11.13 16.05
N ARG A 83 1.31 -11.49 15.26
CA ARG A 83 1.51 -12.05 13.93
C ARG A 83 1.39 -10.96 12.88
N PHE A 84 2.47 -10.73 12.13
CA PHE A 84 2.48 -9.85 10.98
C PHE A 84 2.59 -10.63 9.68
N PHE A 85 2.09 -10.05 8.59
CA PHE A 85 2.43 -10.43 7.24
C PHE A 85 3.41 -9.40 6.70
N ARG A 86 4.66 -9.80 6.50
CA ARG A 86 5.68 -9.01 5.84
C ARG A 86 5.39 -9.04 4.34
N VAL A 87 5.35 -7.88 3.71
CA VAL A 87 5.15 -7.69 2.28
C VAL A 87 6.24 -6.76 1.77
N ASP A 88 7.21 -7.32 1.06
CA ASP A 88 8.33 -6.58 0.51
C ASP A 88 7.94 -6.03 -0.87
N LEU A 89 7.62 -4.75 -0.91
CA LEU A 89 7.41 -4.00 -2.15
C LEU A 89 8.70 -3.25 -2.51
N PRO A 90 8.95 -2.98 -3.80
CA PRO A 90 10.07 -2.13 -4.19
C PRO A 90 10.07 -0.80 -3.43
N GLY A 91 11.18 -0.52 -2.73
CA GLY A 91 11.38 0.71 -1.96
C GLY A 91 10.69 0.80 -0.61
N ILE A 92 9.84 -0.16 -0.23
CA ILE A 92 9.17 -0.15 1.08
C ILE A 92 8.71 -1.56 1.50
N THR A 93 8.98 -1.94 2.75
CA THR A 93 8.45 -3.16 3.37
C THR A 93 7.28 -2.83 4.29
N HIS A 94 6.12 -3.45 4.09
CA HIS A 94 4.98 -3.31 4.99
C HIS A 94 4.78 -4.54 5.85
N PHE A 95 4.41 -4.32 7.11
CA PHE A 95 4.02 -5.33 8.08
C PHE A 95 2.54 -5.19 8.38
N VAL A 96 1.74 -6.09 7.84
CA VAL A 96 0.28 -6.08 7.99
C VAL A 96 -0.10 -6.93 9.18
N HIS A 97 -0.79 -6.35 10.15
CA HIS A 97 -1.36 -7.03 11.30
C HIS A 97 -2.89 -7.01 11.21
N PHE A 98 -3.48 -8.20 11.05
CA PHE A 98 -4.93 -8.32 11.04
C PHE A 98 -5.45 -8.37 12.47
N VAL A 99 -6.36 -7.46 12.77
CA VAL A 99 -7.00 -7.33 14.09
C VAL A 99 -8.50 -7.55 13.97
N PRO A 100 -9.16 -8.04 15.04
CA PRO A 100 -10.60 -8.26 15.02
C PRO A 100 -11.41 -6.97 15.06
N ASP A 101 -10.81 -5.88 15.57
CA ASP A 101 -11.41 -4.56 15.71
C ASP A 101 -10.30 -3.50 15.84
N LEU A 102 -10.51 -2.34 15.23
CA LEU A 102 -9.61 -1.18 15.34
C LEU A 102 -10.09 -0.16 16.39
N GLU A 103 -11.32 -0.29 16.91
CA GLU A 103 -11.82 0.61 17.94
C GLU A 103 -11.05 0.40 19.25
N GLY A 104 -10.46 1.48 19.76
CA GLY A 104 -9.66 1.44 21.00
C GLY A 104 -8.31 0.74 20.89
N ILE A 105 -7.86 0.36 19.70
CA ILE A 105 -6.55 -0.26 19.53
C ILE A 105 -5.42 0.68 19.93
N ASP A 106 -4.49 0.18 20.72
CA ASP A 106 -3.25 0.89 21.04
C ASP A 106 -2.25 0.76 19.87
N LYS A 107 -2.41 1.63 18.89
CA LYS A 107 -1.59 1.62 17.67
C LYS A 107 -0.11 1.92 17.94
N GLU A 108 0.19 2.73 18.97
CA GLU A 108 1.56 3.04 19.36
C GLU A 108 2.26 1.81 19.94
N LYS A 109 1.55 0.99 20.71
CA LYS A 109 2.09 -0.30 21.19
C LYS A 109 2.53 -1.19 20.03
N TYR A 110 1.69 -1.35 19.01
CA TYR A 110 2.03 -2.17 17.85
C TYR A 110 3.16 -1.57 17.02
N TRP A 111 3.23 -0.25 16.96
CA TRP A 111 4.36 0.44 16.33
C TRP A 111 5.67 0.14 17.06
N HIS A 112 5.72 0.24 18.39
CA HIS A 112 6.92 -0.08 19.16
C HIS A 112 7.34 -1.54 19.01
N ILE A 113 6.38 -2.48 19.05
CA ILE A 113 6.66 -3.91 18.81
C ILE A 113 7.33 -4.12 17.44
N LEU A 114 6.83 -3.46 16.40
CA LEU A 114 7.42 -3.56 15.07
C LEU A 114 8.78 -2.87 15.01
N ALA A 115 8.91 -1.67 15.55
CA ALA A 115 10.17 -0.92 15.55
C ALA A 115 11.30 -1.69 16.25
N ASP A 116 11.01 -2.32 17.39
CA ASP A 116 11.96 -3.18 18.09
C ASP A 116 12.34 -4.44 17.28
N TYR A 117 11.36 -5.00 16.56
CA TYR A 117 11.59 -6.17 15.71
C TYR A 117 12.49 -5.87 14.51
N VAL A 118 12.33 -4.70 13.89
CA VAL A 118 13.12 -4.29 12.71
C VAL A 118 14.38 -3.52 13.09
N ASP A 119 14.69 -3.38 14.38
CA ASP A 119 15.91 -2.71 14.81
C ASP A 119 17.15 -3.43 14.28
N GLY A 120 18.04 -2.67 13.62
CA GLY A 120 19.22 -3.19 12.94
C GLY A 120 19.00 -3.67 11.50
N GLU A 121 17.76 -3.76 11.02
CA GLU A 121 17.46 -4.05 9.62
C GLU A 121 17.65 -2.80 8.75
N ASP A 122 18.11 -2.98 7.51
CA ASP A 122 18.42 -1.87 6.59
C ASP A 122 17.27 -1.62 5.58
N PHE A 123 16.07 -1.34 6.11
CA PHE A 123 14.95 -0.92 5.26
C PHE A 123 15.06 0.57 4.91
N PRO A 124 15.00 0.98 3.64
CA PRO A 124 14.92 2.39 3.27
C PRO A 124 13.62 3.05 3.77
N ALA A 125 12.53 2.30 3.73
CA ALA A 125 11.26 2.63 4.36
C ALA A 125 10.54 1.37 4.82
N TYR A 126 9.80 1.45 5.94
CA TYR A 126 8.93 0.37 6.37
C TYR A 126 7.63 0.92 6.99
N GLY A 127 6.59 0.10 6.97
CA GLY A 127 5.29 0.52 7.48
C GLY A 127 4.58 -0.54 8.30
N LEU A 128 3.80 -0.09 9.27
CA LEU A 128 2.82 -0.87 10.02
C LEU A 128 1.44 -0.64 9.44
N ILE A 129 0.72 -1.71 9.14
CA ILE A 129 -0.68 -1.65 8.73
C ILE A 129 -1.52 -2.46 9.71
N LEU A 130 -2.29 -1.77 10.54
CA LEU A 130 -3.32 -2.41 11.36
C LEU A 130 -4.60 -2.50 10.54
N CYS A 131 -5.15 -3.69 10.36
CA CYS A 131 -6.26 -3.91 9.43
C CYS A 131 -7.35 -4.78 10.04
N ASP A 132 -8.59 -4.25 10.10
CA ASP A 132 -9.81 -5.00 10.33
C ASP A 132 -10.43 -5.37 8.98
N THR A 133 -10.37 -6.66 8.65
CA THR A 133 -10.89 -7.17 7.37
C THR A 133 -12.41 -7.28 7.33
N LYS A 134 -13.06 -7.36 8.48
CA LYS A 134 -14.52 -7.44 8.59
C LYS A 134 -15.17 -6.08 8.28
N GLU A 135 -14.68 -5.03 8.92
CA GLU A 135 -15.15 -3.65 8.70
C GLU A 135 -14.46 -2.97 7.50
N GLN A 136 -13.49 -3.65 6.89
CA GLN A 136 -12.69 -3.14 5.76
C GLN A 136 -12.06 -1.78 6.09
N THR A 137 -11.42 -1.71 7.25
CA THR A 137 -10.76 -0.50 7.75
C THR A 137 -9.28 -0.76 8.02
N MET A 138 -8.43 0.25 7.87
CA MET A 138 -7.01 0.14 8.20
C MET A 138 -6.45 1.45 8.76
N ILE A 139 -5.42 1.32 9.59
CA ILE A 139 -4.62 2.42 10.11
C ILE A 139 -3.18 2.20 9.64
N PRO A 140 -2.68 3.02 8.69
CA PRO A 140 -1.31 2.90 8.19
C PRO A 140 -0.35 3.84 8.91
N ALA A 141 0.85 3.34 9.21
CA ALA A 141 2.00 4.12 9.61
C ALA A 141 3.18 3.80 8.69
N VAL A 142 3.97 4.82 8.34
CA VAL A 142 5.16 4.68 7.50
C VAL A 142 6.32 5.45 8.12
N TYR A 143 7.44 4.76 8.25
CA TYR A 143 8.73 5.35 8.61
C TYR A 143 9.63 5.40 7.37
N VAL A 144 10.25 6.54 7.13
CA VAL A 144 11.20 6.77 6.03
C VAL A 144 12.56 7.11 6.65
N ARG A 145 13.54 6.24 6.38
CA ARG A 145 14.89 6.32 7.00
C ARG A 145 15.63 7.59 6.62
N ASP A 146 15.66 7.95 5.36
CA ASP A 146 16.43 9.10 4.86
C ASP A 146 16.00 10.43 5.48
N THR A 147 14.74 10.52 5.89
CA THR A 147 14.18 11.71 6.52
C THR A 147 14.02 11.57 8.04
N ASP A 148 14.28 10.36 8.57
CA ASP A 148 14.05 10.00 9.99
C ASP A 148 12.65 10.41 10.47
N THR A 149 11.63 10.04 9.69
CA THR A 149 10.26 10.48 9.95
C THR A 149 9.28 9.33 10.01
N LEU A 150 8.42 9.35 11.05
CA LEU A 150 7.25 8.47 11.18
C LEU A 150 5.98 9.28 10.92
N TYR A 151 5.15 8.76 10.01
CA TYR A 151 3.83 9.31 9.73
C TYR A 151 2.74 8.27 9.96
N TRP A 152 1.73 8.63 10.78
CA TRP A 152 0.42 7.97 10.75
C TRP A 152 -0.34 8.55 9.56
N GLU A 153 -0.41 7.79 8.49
CA GLU A 153 -0.91 8.32 7.22
C GLU A 153 -2.44 8.38 7.17
N ASN A 154 -2.95 9.40 6.49
CA ASN A 154 -4.38 9.50 6.19
C ASN A 154 -4.79 8.51 5.08
N SER A 155 -3.87 8.18 4.18
CA SER A 155 -4.10 7.21 3.09
C SER A 155 -2.77 6.67 2.57
N CYS A 156 -2.60 5.35 2.63
CA CYS A 156 -1.41 4.65 2.18
C CYS A 156 -1.73 3.72 1.00
N GLY A 157 -1.20 4.05 -0.17
CA GLY A 157 -1.40 3.24 -1.39
C GLY A 157 -0.62 1.92 -1.34
N SER A 158 0.67 1.96 -0.97
CA SER A 158 1.51 0.76 -0.84
C SER A 158 1.04 -0.14 0.31
N GLY A 159 0.63 0.44 1.46
CA GLY A 159 0.03 -0.32 2.55
C GLY A 159 -1.29 -1.00 2.14
N SER A 160 -2.10 -0.34 1.32
CA SER A 160 -3.32 -0.94 0.75
C SER A 160 -3.00 -2.11 -0.18
N ALA A 161 -1.96 -1.99 -1.00
CA ALA A 161 -1.47 -3.07 -1.84
C ALA A 161 -0.94 -4.25 -1.00
N ALA A 162 -0.22 -3.96 0.10
CA ALA A 162 0.27 -4.97 1.02
C ALA A 162 -0.88 -5.76 1.68
N VAL A 163 -1.98 -5.08 2.09
CA VAL A 163 -3.19 -5.76 2.58
C VAL A 163 -3.77 -6.70 1.53
N ALA A 164 -3.90 -6.22 0.27
CA ALA A 164 -4.42 -7.05 -0.82
C ALA A 164 -3.55 -8.27 -1.09
N ALA A 165 -2.21 -8.10 -1.10
CA ALA A 165 -1.24 -9.19 -1.26
C ALA A 165 -1.33 -10.20 -0.12
N ALA A 166 -1.30 -9.74 1.13
CA ALA A 166 -1.39 -10.61 2.31
C ALA A 166 -2.69 -11.44 2.33
N LEU A 167 -3.83 -10.83 2.00
CA LEU A 167 -5.12 -11.51 1.90
C LEU A 167 -5.13 -12.53 0.76
N ALA A 168 -4.62 -12.16 -0.43
CA ALA A 168 -4.57 -13.04 -1.58
C ALA A 168 -3.68 -14.26 -1.33
N CYS A 169 -2.48 -14.06 -0.76
CA CYS A 169 -1.56 -15.14 -0.43
C CYS A 169 -2.09 -16.05 0.69
N THR A 170 -2.83 -15.49 1.67
CA THR A 170 -3.37 -16.28 2.78
C THR A 170 -4.58 -17.10 2.36
N THR A 171 -5.43 -16.55 1.49
CA THR A 171 -6.69 -17.18 1.10
C THR A 171 -6.61 -17.96 -0.21
N HIS A 172 -5.56 -17.73 -1.01
CA HIS A 172 -5.41 -18.23 -2.39
C HIS A 172 -6.60 -17.86 -3.29
N LYS A 173 -7.17 -16.67 -3.07
CA LYS A 173 -8.34 -16.15 -3.80
C LYS A 173 -8.13 -14.73 -4.23
N ASN A 174 -8.81 -14.36 -5.33
CA ASN A 174 -8.90 -12.96 -5.73
C ASN A 174 -9.45 -12.11 -4.58
N VAL A 175 -8.86 -10.95 -4.40
CA VAL A 175 -9.31 -9.91 -3.47
C VAL A 175 -9.89 -8.74 -4.26
N ALA A 176 -11.02 -8.21 -3.83
CA ALA A 176 -11.58 -6.96 -4.34
C ALA A 176 -12.47 -6.35 -3.25
N CYS A 177 -12.06 -5.24 -2.69
CA CYS A 177 -12.82 -4.53 -1.68
C CYS A 177 -12.46 -3.04 -1.63
N TYR A 178 -13.23 -2.30 -0.83
CA TYR A 178 -12.97 -0.89 -0.52
C TYR A 178 -12.41 -0.80 0.90
N MET A 179 -11.17 -0.38 1.02
CA MET A 179 -10.48 -0.25 2.31
C MET A 179 -10.57 1.18 2.81
N LYS A 180 -11.28 1.40 3.92
CA LYS A 180 -11.38 2.70 4.59
C LYS A 180 -10.09 3.00 5.35
N GLN A 181 -9.67 4.24 5.28
CA GLN A 181 -8.49 4.79 5.97
C GLN A 181 -8.86 6.14 6.59
N PRO A 182 -8.06 6.72 7.48
CA PRO A 182 -8.43 7.97 8.16
C PRO A 182 -8.83 9.11 7.21
N GLY A 183 -8.19 9.25 6.05
CA GLY A 183 -8.46 10.31 5.09
C GLY A 183 -9.38 9.93 3.93
N GLY A 184 -9.88 8.69 3.88
CA GLY A 184 -10.77 8.26 2.80
C GLY A 184 -10.76 6.78 2.53
N THR A 185 -11.20 6.38 1.34
CA THR A 185 -11.33 4.97 0.97
C THR A 185 -10.57 4.71 -0.32
N LEU A 186 -9.80 3.62 -0.38
CA LEU A 186 -9.20 3.10 -1.60
C LEU A 186 -9.87 1.78 -2.02
N ALA A 187 -10.10 1.61 -3.30
CA ALA A 187 -10.36 0.30 -3.87
C ALA A 187 -9.04 -0.46 -3.92
N ILE A 188 -9.05 -1.71 -3.47
CA ILE A 188 -7.91 -2.62 -3.57
C ILE A 188 -8.35 -3.88 -4.30
N ALA A 189 -7.48 -4.41 -5.14
CA ALA A 189 -7.71 -5.69 -5.78
C ALA A 189 -6.40 -6.46 -5.94
N ALA A 190 -6.47 -7.77 -5.75
CA ALA A 190 -5.39 -8.68 -6.09
C ALA A 190 -5.93 -9.85 -6.89
N LYS A 191 -5.22 -10.24 -7.94
CA LYS A 191 -5.54 -11.42 -8.74
C LYS A 191 -4.58 -12.54 -8.39
N VAL A 192 -5.11 -13.73 -8.28
CA VAL A 192 -4.33 -14.97 -8.13
C VAL A 192 -4.52 -15.85 -9.36
N GLY A 193 -3.48 -16.61 -9.68
CA GLY A 193 -3.50 -17.61 -10.74
C GLY A 193 -4.18 -18.90 -10.31
N GLU A 194 -4.20 -19.88 -11.21
CA GLU A 194 -4.85 -21.16 -11.00
C GLU A 194 -4.22 -21.99 -9.87
N GLN A 195 -2.94 -21.76 -9.56
CA GLN A 195 -2.20 -22.42 -8.48
C GLN A 195 -2.24 -21.61 -7.16
N GLY A 196 -2.98 -20.51 -7.15
CA GLY A 196 -3.11 -19.63 -5.98
C GLY A 196 -1.95 -18.62 -5.81
N GLU A 197 -1.06 -18.53 -6.80
CA GLU A 197 0.02 -17.53 -6.81
C GLU A 197 -0.53 -16.14 -7.10
N LEU A 198 0.01 -15.14 -6.43
CA LEU A 198 -0.31 -13.73 -6.68
C LEU A 198 0.14 -13.36 -8.10
N GLN A 199 -0.69 -12.67 -8.88
CA GLN A 199 -0.37 -12.24 -10.24
C GLN A 199 -0.35 -10.73 -10.40
N GLN A 200 -1.33 -10.02 -9.86
CA GLN A 200 -1.47 -8.58 -10.03
C GLN A 200 -2.09 -7.96 -8.78
N ILE A 201 -1.70 -6.74 -8.50
CA ILE A 201 -2.30 -5.91 -7.45
C ILE A 201 -2.68 -4.57 -8.06
N PHE A 202 -3.84 -4.05 -7.70
CA PHE A 202 -4.33 -2.75 -8.12
C PHE A 202 -4.81 -1.95 -6.92
N ILE A 203 -4.57 -0.64 -6.96
CA ILE A 203 -5.22 0.31 -6.07
C ILE A 203 -5.88 1.41 -6.90
N GLY A 204 -6.93 2.00 -6.37
CA GLY A 204 -7.61 3.10 -7.06
C GLY A 204 -8.72 3.74 -6.26
N ARG A 205 -9.27 4.74 -6.84
CA ARG A 205 -10.54 5.43 -6.63
C ARG A 205 -10.54 6.75 -7.35
#